data_70dba3d42bbc10a3fd48c2c9b32d2b60
#
_entry.id   70dba3d42bbc10a3fd48c2c9b32d2b60
#
_cell.length_a   1.000
_cell.length_b   1.000
_cell.length_c   1.000
_cell.angle_alpha   90.00
_cell.angle_beta   90.00
_cell.angle_gamma   90.00
#
_symmetry.space_group_name_H-M   'P 1'
#
loop_
_entity.id
_entity.type
_entity.pdbx_description
1 polymer ?
#
loop_
_entity_poly.entity_id
_entity_poly.type
_entity_poly.pdbx_seq_one_letter_code
_entity_poly.pdbx_strand_id
1 'polypeptide(L)'
;QPRKPPMPVTEIHPLFEGAPTSVSFKKLRKRIIRQTREAIEQYGMIERGAKWLVCLSGGKDSYTLLAALVELQWRGLLPVEILACNLDQGQPGFPSTVLPEFLERMKVPHRIEYKDTYSIVIDKIPETKTYCSLCSRLRRGNLYRIAREEGCSAIVLGHHRDDILETFMMSLFHGGKLATMPPKLVNDEGDLFVYRPLAHVAEEDCAKFTAAMNYPVIPCDLCGSQDGLQRQQVKQMLNE
;
A
#
# COMPACT_ATOMS: atom_id res chain seq x y z
N GLN A 1 -27.33 -15.28 11.85
CA GLN A 1 -26.10 -15.77 12.50
C GLN A 1 -25.85 -14.94 13.74
N PRO A 2 -25.53 -15.57 14.89
CA PRO A 2 -25.28 -14.81 16.12
C PRO A 2 -24.05 -13.92 15.93
N ARG A 3 -24.18 -12.66 16.37
CA ARG A 3 -23.04 -11.72 16.40
C ARG A 3 -21.96 -12.31 17.28
N LYS A 4 -20.74 -12.47 16.76
CA LYS A 4 -19.56 -12.73 17.59
C LYS A 4 -19.55 -11.70 18.73
N PRO A 5 -19.38 -12.14 20.00
CA PRO A 5 -19.27 -11.20 21.10
C PRO A 5 -18.07 -10.28 20.87
N PRO A 6 -18.13 -9.01 21.28
CA PRO A 6 -16.98 -8.13 21.19
C PRO A 6 -15.84 -8.74 22.00
N MET A 7 -14.69 -8.90 21.35
CA MET A 7 -13.49 -9.41 21.99
C MET A 7 -13.08 -8.50 23.17
N PRO A 8 -12.58 -9.03 24.26
CA PRO A 8 -12.16 -8.21 25.39
C PRO A 8 -11.04 -7.25 24.95
N VAL A 9 -11.19 -5.98 25.30
CA VAL A 9 -10.35 -4.82 24.89
C VAL A 9 -8.90 -4.89 25.42
N THR A 10 -8.46 -6.02 25.93
CA THR A 10 -7.16 -6.20 26.61
C THR A 10 -6.07 -6.87 25.77
N GLU A 11 -6.41 -7.43 24.62
CA GLU A 11 -5.39 -8.02 23.74
C GLU A 11 -4.94 -7.02 22.67
N ILE A 12 -3.65 -6.73 22.65
CA ILE A 12 -3.01 -5.93 21.60
C ILE A 12 -2.76 -6.85 20.41
N HIS A 13 -3.17 -6.44 19.20
CA HIS A 13 -2.83 -7.21 18.00
C HIS A 13 -1.30 -7.33 17.87
N PRO A 14 -0.74 -8.49 17.48
CA PRO A 14 0.72 -8.70 17.35
C PRO A 14 1.42 -7.62 16.53
N LEU A 15 0.76 -7.06 15.52
CA LEU A 15 1.27 -5.98 14.68
C LEU A 15 1.66 -4.72 15.48
N PHE A 16 1.11 -4.54 16.68
CA PHE A 16 1.37 -3.40 17.57
C PHE A 16 2.13 -3.77 18.84
N GLU A 17 2.59 -5.01 18.95
CA GLU A 17 3.48 -5.41 20.04
C GLU A 17 4.77 -4.58 19.99
N GLY A 18 5.21 -4.10 21.16
CA GLY A 18 6.40 -3.24 21.24
C GLY A 18 6.22 -1.80 20.73
N ALA A 19 4.99 -1.38 20.41
CA ALA A 19 4.73 -0.01 20.00
C ALA A 19 5.18 1.00 21.07
N PRO A 20 5.82 2.13 20.68
CA PRO A 20 6.23 3.16 21.61
C PRO A 20 5.07 3.71 22.44
N THR A 21 5.32 3.99 23.72
CA THR A 21 4.32 4.54 24.64
C THR A 21 4.31 6.06 24.73
N SER A 22 5.21 6.73 24.01
CA SER A 22 5.35 8.19 24.01
C SER A 22 4.09 8.90 23.53
N VAL A 23 3.83 10.08 24.04
CA VAL A 23 2.69 10.90 23.66
C VAL A 23 2.75 11.28 22.17
N SER A 24 3.95 11.57 21.66
CA SER A 24 4.17 11.90 20.25
C SER A 24 3.78 10.74 19.32
N PHE A 25 4.21 9.52 19.65
CA PHE A 25 3.85 8.34 18.86
C PHE A 25 2.35 8.05 18.92
N LYS A 26 1.74 8.15 20.10
CA LYS A 26 0.28 7.96 20.23
C LYS A 26 -0.52 8.96 19.39
N LYS A 27 -0.07 10.22 19.34
CA LYS A 27 -0.67 11.26 18.48
C LYS A 27 -0.49 10.94 16.99
N LEU A 28 0.71 10.53 16.59
CA LEU A 28 1.02 10.12 15.22
C LEU A 28 0.14 8.95 14.76
N ARG A 29 0.10 7.87 15.53
CA ARG A 29 -0.73 6.70 15.25
C ARG A 29 -2.21 7.08 15.15
N LYS A 30 -2.73 7.85 16.10
CA LYS A 30 -4.12 8.33 16.08
C LYS A 30 -4.43 9.13 14.84
N ARG A 31 -3.51 10.00 14.39
CA ARG A 31 -3.67 10.82 13.17
C ARG A 31 -3.74 9.94 11.94
N ILE A 32 -2.82 9.00 11.77
CA ILE A 32 -2.81 8.07 10.62
C ILE A 32 -4.11 7.27 10.55
N ILE A 33 -4.53 6.66 11.66
CA ILE A 33 -5.75 5.86 11.72
C ILE A 33 -6.98 6.70 11.38
N ARG A 34 -7.09 7.91 11.94
CA ARG A 34 -8.19 8.83 11.65
C ARG A 34 -8.23 9.21 10.18
N GLN A 35 -7.11 9.64 9.61
CA GLN A 35 -7.04 10.05 8.20
C GLN A 35 -7.31 8.89 7.23
N THR A 36 -6.84 7.69 7.55
CA THR A 36 -7.15 6.48 6.78
C THR A 36 -8.65 6.18 6.81
N ARG A 37 -9.27 6.25 7.98
CA ARG A 37 -10.70 6.05 8.14
C ARG A 37 -11.51 7.12 7.40
N GLU A 38 -11.13 8.39 7.51
CA GLU A 38 -11.77 9.50 6.81
C GLU A 38 -11.76 9.28 5.29
N ALA A 39 -10.65 8.84 4.70
CA ALA A 39 -10.56 8.52 3.28
C ALA A 39 -11.49 7.34 2.90
N ILE A 40 -11.49 6.27 3.69
CA ILE A 40 -12.35 5.10 3.46
C ILE A 40 -13.82 5.49 3.47
N GLU A 41 -14.25 6.29 4.44
CA GLU A 41 -15.63 6.75 4.59
C GLU A 41 -16.00 7.76 3.48
N GLN A 42 -15.15 8.75 3.24
CA GLN A 42 -15.40 9.81 2.25
C GLN A 42 -15.59 9.26 0.84
N TYR A 43 -14.79 8.26 0.45
CA TYR A 43 -14.84 7.68 -0.88
C TYR A 43 -15.70 6.41 -0.97
N GLY A 44 -16.41 6.06 0.10
CA GLY A 44 -17.34 4.94 0.12
C GLY A 44 -16.68 3.62 -0.25
N MET A 45 -15.54 3.30 0.39
CA MET A 45 -14.78 2.07 0.08
C MET A 45 -15.36 0.83 0.77
N ILE A 46 -16.16 0.99 1.84
CA ILE A 46 -16.65 -0.14 2.64
C ILE A 46 -17.81 -0.82 1.92
N GLU A 47 -17.62 -2.11 1.66
CA GLU A 47 -18.66 -3.06 1.31
C GLU A 47 -18.62 -4.19 2.33
N ARG A 48 -19.71 -4.36 3.08
CA ARG A 48 -19.75 -5.33 4.19
C ARG A 48 -19.57 -6.76 3.69
N GLY A 49 -18.63 -7.47 4.32
CA GLY A 49 -18.30 -8.85 3.96
C GLY A 49 -17.41 -8.98 2.73
N ALA A 50 -16.95 -7.86 2.16
CA ALA A 50 -15.98 -7.87 1.08
C ALA A 50 -14.60 -8.33 1.58
N LYS A 51 -13.80 -8.85 0.65
CA LYS A 51 -12.41 -9.23 0.88
C LYS A 51 -11.50 -8.31 0.08
N TRP A 52 -10.51 -7.73 0.74
CA TRP A 52 -9.54 -6.80 0.15
C TRP A 52 -8.17 -7.44 0.01
N LEU A 53 -7.58 -7.33 -1.17
CA LEU A 53 -6.19 -7.69 -1.41
C LEU A 53 -5.29 -6.50 -1.09
N VAL A 54 -4.64 -6.50 0.07
CA VAL A 54 -3.74 -5.43 0.51
C VAL A 54 -2.35 -5.70 -0.05
N CYS A 55 -1.93 -4.87 -1.02
CA CYS A 55 -0.69 -5.07 -1.76
C CYS A 55 0.51 -4.51 -0.99
N LEU A 56 1.46 -5.38 -0.64
CA LEU A 56 2.67 -5.04 0.10
C LEU A 56 3.88 -5.07 -0.84
N SER A 57 4.56 -3.94 -0.94
CA SER A 57 5.85 -3.85 -1.64
C SER A 57 7.05 -4.10 -0.71
N GLY A 58 6.83 -4.09 0.61
CA GLY A 58 7.88 -4.06 1.63
C GLY A 58 8.36 -2.64 1.97
N GLY A 59 7.87 -1.62 1.27
CA GLY A 59 8.18 -0.23 1.58
C GLY A 59 7.36 0.31 2.78
N LYS A 60 7.81 1.42 3.36
CA LYS A 60 7.21 2.08 4.53
C LYS A 60 5.71 2.33 4.40
N ASP A 61 5.26 2.72 3.20
CA ASP A 61 3.87 3.09 2.96
C ASP A 61 2.96 1.86 2.98
N SER A 62 3.43 0.74 2.42
CA SER A 62 2.69 -0.52 2.44
C SER A 62 2.55 -1.11 3.85
N TYR A 63 3.58 -1.00 4.68
CA TYR A 63 3.49 -1.39 6.10
C TYR A 63 2.53 -0.49 6.89
N THR A 64 2.59 0.83 6.64
CA THR A 64 1.65 1.79 7.28
C THR A 64 0.21 1.49 6.88
N LEU A 65 -0.04 1.21 5.60
CA LEU A 65 -1.34 0.80 5.10
C LEU A 65 -1.86 -0.45 5.82
N LEU A 66 -1.05 -1.50 5.86
CA LEU A 66 -1.44 -2.75 6.53
C LEU A 66 -1.77 -2.52 8.01
N ALA A 67 -0.90 -1.80 8.73
CA ALA A 67 -1.10 -1.51 10.15
C ALA A 67 -2.38 -0.72 10.39
N ALA A 68 -2.66 0.30 9.59
CA ALA A 68 -3.87 1.11 9.70
C ALA A 68 -5.15 0.29 9.45
N LEU A 69 -5.16 -0.52 8.40
CA LEU A 69 -6.32 -1.35 8.06
C LEU A 69 -6.56 -2.46 9.10
N VAL A 70 -5.52 -3.11 9.57
CA VAL A 70 -5.62 -4.14 10.62
C VAL A 70 -6.14 -3.52 11.92
N GLU A 71 -5.67 -2.34 12.31
CA GLU A 71 -6.19 -1.66 13.50
C GLU A 71 -7.66 -1.30 13.37
N LEU A 72 -8.08 -0.77 12.22
CA LEU A 72 -9.49 -0.45 11.97
C LEU A 72 -10.37 -1.72 12.00
N GLN A 73 -9.89 -2.82 11.40
CA GLN A 73 -10.58 -4.11 11.43
C GLN A 73 -10.68 -4.64 12.86
N TRP A 74 -9.58 -4.61 13.61
CA TRP A 74 -9.51 -5.05 15.01
C TRP A 74 -10.47 -4.30 15.92
N ARG A 75 -10.65 -3.01 15.67
CA ARG A 75 -11.62 -2.15 16.37
C ARG A 75 -13.06 -2.33 15.90
N GLY A 76 -13.32 -3.18 14.91
CA GLY A 76 -14.66 -3.36 14.34
C GLY A 76 -15.15 -2.20 13.46
N LEU A 77 -14.24 -1.31 13.03
CA LEU A 77 -14.54 -0.14 12.21
C LEU A 77 -14.38 -0.41 10.71
N LEU A 78 -13.78 -1.53 10.34
CA LEU A 78 -13.60 -1.96 8.96
C LEU A 78 -14.14 -3.40 8.80
N PRO A 79 -15.39 -3.57 8.39
CA PRO A 79 -16.05 -4.88 8.31
C PRO A 79 -15.73 -5.61 6.99
N VAL A 80 -14.45 -5.76 6.67
CA VAL A 80 -13.95 -6.47 5.48
C VAL A 80 -12.91 -7.50 5.89
N GLU A 81 -12.73 -8.53 5.09
CA GLU A 81 -11.58 -9.43 5.21
C GLU A 81 -10.34 -8.79 4.59
N ILE A 82 -9.20 -8.98 5.22
CA ILE A 82 -7.90 -8.52 4.73
C ILE A 82 -7.05 -9.73 4.36
N LEU A 83 -6.59 -9.77 3.11
CA LEU A 83 -5.56 -10.67 2.63
C LEU A 83 -4.36 -9.85 2.18
N ALA A 84 -3.24 -9.95 2.88
CA ALA A 84 -2.00 -9.30 2.47
C ALA A 84 -1.39 -10.04 1.27
N CYS A 85 -0.88 -9.32 0.29
CA CYS A 85 -0.27 -9.92 -0.89
C CYS A 85 1.05 -9.23 -1.21
N ASN A 86 2.10 -10.02 -1.38
CA ASN A 86 3.34 -9.56 -2.00
C ASN A 86 3.54 -10.28 -3.33
N LEU A 87 3.81 -9.52 -4.37
CA LEU A 87 4.27 -10.01 -5.67
C LEU A 87 5.78 -9.79 -5.75
N ASP A 88 6.55 -10.86 -5.59
CA ASP A 88 7.98 -10.86 -5.84
C ASP A 88 8.22 -10.94 -7.35
N GLN A 89 8.83 -9.90 -7.91
CA GLN A 89 9.04 -9.74 -9.34
C GLN A 89 10.40 -10.29 -9.82
N GLY A 90 11.17 -10.93 -8.92
CA GLY A 90 12.51 -11.45 -9.24
C GLY A 90 13.58 -10.35 -9.35
N GLN A 91 13.39 -9.19 -8.72
CA GLN A 91 14.39 -8.13 -8.72
C GLN A 91 15.66 -8.59 -7.98
N PRO A 92 16.86 -8.36 -8.55
CA PRO A 92 18.09 -8.68 -7.88
C PRO A 92 18.22 -8.02 -6.51
N GLY A 93 18.57 -8.83 -5.50
CA GLY A 93 18.72 -8.33 -4.13
C GLY A 93 17.42 -8.13 -3.34
N PHE A 94 16.26 -8.49 -3.90
CA PHE A 94 15.02 -8.45 -3.13
C PHE A 94 15.03 -9.52 -2.04
N PRO A 95 14.87 -9.16 -0.75
CA PRO A 95 14.91 -10.10 0.36
C PRO A 95 13.57 -10.85 0.49
N SER A 96 13.41 -11.95 -0.25
CA SER A 96 12.15 -12.69 -0.42
C SER A 96 11.59 -13.29 0.87
N THR A 97 12.40 -13.43 1.95
CA THR A 97 11.95 -14.02 3.22
C THR A 97 11.38 -13.00 4.21
N VAL A 98 11.75 -11.73 4.08
CA VAL A 98 11.42 -10.68 5.08
C VAL A 98 9.90 -10.49 5.24
N LEU A 99 9.17 -10.35 4.14
CA LEU A 99 7.72 -10.15 4.19
C LEU A 99 6.96 -11.39 4.67
N PRO A 100 7.22 -12.61 4.15
CA PRO A 100 6.55 -13.81 4.64
C PRO A 100 6.75 -14.03 6.14
N GLU A 101 7.99 -13.93 6.63
CA GLU A 101 8.32 -14.08 8.04
C GLU A 101 7.62 -13.02 8.92
N PHE A 102 7.60 -11.78 8.45
CA PHE A 102 6.88 -10.70 9.13
C PHE A 102 5.38 -10.97 9.23
N LEU A 103 4.74 -11.32 8.12
CA LEU A 103 3.29 -11.54 8.05
C LEU A 103 2.86 -12.76 8.87
N GLU A 104 3.64 -13.83 8.87
CA GLU A 104 3.40 -15.01 9.68
C GLU A 104 3.50 -14.68 11.16
N ARG A 105 4.58 -14.01 11.59
CA ARG A 105 4.76 -13.57 12.98
C ARG A 105 3.63 -12.65 13.44
N MET A 106 3.13 -11.77 12.57
CA MET A 106 2.05 -10.84 12.86
C MET A 106 0.66 -11.48 12.73
N LYS A 107 0.59 -12.76 12.38
CA LYS A 107 -0.66 -13.51 12.20
C LYS A 107 -1.63 -12.83 11.21
N VAL A 108 -1.08 -12.24 10.15
CA VAL A 108 -1.85 -11.64 9.06
C VAL A 108 -2.04 -12.68 7.94
N PRO A 109 -3.29 -12.97 7.51
CA PRO A 109 -3.52 -13.81 6.35
C PRO A 109 -2.82 -13.23 5.12
N HIS A 110 -2.04 -14.06 4.40
CA HIS A 110 -1.25 -13.55 3.30
C HIS A 110 -1.04 -14.56 2.18
N ARG A 111 -0.75 -14.02 1.00
CA ARG A 111 -0.31 -14.76 -0.19
C ARG A 111 0.96 -14.12 -0.72
N ILE A 112 2.01 -14.91 -0.87
CA ILE A 112 3.24 -14.52 -1.54
C ILE A 112 3.26 -15.19 -2.90
N GLU A 113 3.44 -14.41 -3.97
CA GLU A 113 3.55 -14.94 -5.32
C GLU A 113 4.86 -14.47 -5.96
N TYR A 114 5.62 -15.42 -6.45
CA TYR A 114 6.80 -15.15 -7.25
C TYR A 114 6.42 -15.14 -8.74
N LYS A 115 6.76 -14.08 -9.44
CA LYS A 115 6.65 -14.03 -10.89
C LYS A 115 7.78 -13.17 -11.46
N ASP A 116 8.70 -13.80 -12.16
CA ASP A 116 9.79 -13.09 -12.82
C ASP A 116 9.26 -12.19 -13.95
N THR A 117 8.81 -10.99 -13.56
CA THR A 117 8.44 -9.93 -14.50
C THR A 117 9.61 -9.00 -14.77
N TYR A 118 10.65 -9.03 -13.93
CA TYR A 118 11.83 -8.20 -14.07
C TYR A 118 12.64 -8.58 -15.32
N SER A 119 12.91 -9.86 -15.52
CA SER A 119 13.59 -10.36 -16.74
C SER A 119 12.82 -10.01 -18.01
N ILE A 120 11.48 -10.13 -17.98
CA ILE A 120 10.62 -9.77 -19.13
C ILE A 120 10.74 -8.28 -19.49
N VAL A 121 10.86 -7.42 -18.47
CA VAL A 121 10.96 -5.97 -18.66
C VAL A 121 12.34 -5.61 -19.25
N ILE A 122 13.41 -6.21 -18.74
CA ILE A 122 14.77 -5.97 -19.24
C ILE A 122 14.91 -6.41 -20.69
N ASP A 123 14.41 -7.60 -21.03
CA ASP A 123 14.52 -8.14 -22.39
C ASP A 123 13.74 -7.34 -23.46
N LYS A 124 12.66 -6.68 -23.05
CA LYS A 124 11.75 -6.00 -24.00
C LYS A 124 11.98 -4.51 -24.18
N ILE A 125 12.75 -3.88 -23.30
CA ILE A 125 12.93 -2.42 -23.34
C ILE A 125 14.38 -2.07 -23.62
N PRO A 126 14.67 -1.31 -24.70
CA PRO A 126 16.00 -0.76 -24.95
C PRO A 126 16.47 0.11 -23.77
N GLU A 127 17.76 0.12 -23.50
CA GLU A 127 18.39 0.85 -22.36
C GLU A 127 18.06 2.36 -22.30
N THR A 128 17.49 2.92 -23.39
CA THR A 128 17.14 4.34 -23.50
C THR A 128 15.70 4.68 -23.08
N LYS A 129 14.88 3.69 -22.72
CA LYS A 129 13.47 3.93 -22.31
C LYS A 129 13.21 3.52 -20.87
N THR A 130 12.30 4.24 -20.22
CA THR A 130 11.91 4.00 -18.83
C THR A 130 11.16 2.67 -18.66
N TYR A 131 11.67 1.83 -17.77
CA TYR A 131 11.12 0.50 -17.47
C TYR A 131 9.81 0.56 -16.66
N CYS A 132 9.54 1.67 -16.02
CA CYS A 132 8.49 1.79 -14.99
C CYS A 132 7.08 1.57 -15.51
N SER A 133 6.74 2.02 -16.71
CA SER A 133 5.38 1.91 -17.24
C SER A 133 4.99 0.45 -17.55
N LEU A 134 5.90 -0.33 -18.15
CA LEU A 134 5.66 -1.74 -18.44
C LEU A 134 5.66 -2.58 -17.16
N CYS A 135 6.63 -2.34 -16.28
CA CYS A 135 6.72 -3.01 -14.99
C CYS A 135 5.45 -2.78 -14.15
N SER A 136 4.98 -1.54 -14.06
CA SER A 136 3.75 -1.17 -13.36
C SER A 136 2.51 -1.83 -13.96
N ARG A 137 2.43 -1.94 -15.30
CA ARG A 137 1.31 -2.60 -15.99
C ARG A 137 1.30 -4.10 -15.74
N LEU A 138 2.45 -4.78 -15.85
CA LEU A 138 2.58 -6.22 -15.60
C LEU A 138 2.26 -6.55 -14.13
N ARG A 139 2.79 -5.75 -13.20
CA ARG A 139 2.49 -5.89 -11.78
C ARG A 139 0.99 -5.77 -11.51
N ARG A 140 0.34 -4.76 -12.07
CA ARG A 140 -1.09 -4.53 -11.89
C ARG A 140 -1.93 -5.69 -12.44
N GLY A 141 -1.61 -6.19 -13.64
CA GLY A 141 -2.29 -7.34 -14.23
C GLY A 141 -2.19 -8.59 -13.36
N ASN A 142 -1.01 -8.86 -12.79
CA ASN A 142 -0.83 -9.98 -11.86
C ASN A 142 -1.64 -9.80 -10.57
N LEU A 143 -1.67 -8.59 -10.00
CA LEU A 143 -2.46 -8.30 -8.79
C LEU A 143 -3.97 -8.47 -9.06
N TYR A 144 -4.47 -8.06 -10.21
CA TYR A 144 -5.88 -8.29 -10.59
C TYR A 144 -6.19 -9.79 -10.72
N ARG A 145 -5.31 -10.57 -11.33
CA ARG A 145 -5.45 -12.02 -11.41
C ARG A 145 -5.53 -12.65 -10.02
N ILE A 146 -4.58 -12.31 -9.13
CA ILE A 146 -4.56 -12.80 -7.75
C ILE A 146 -5.84 -12.41 -7.00
N ALA A 147 -6.29 -11.17 -7.15
CA ALA A 147 -7.52 -10.71 -6.51
C ALA A 147 -8.74 -11.52 -6.93
N ARG A 148 -8.85 -11.87 -8.22
CA ARG A 148 -9.93 -12.72 -8.74
C ARG A 148 -9.84 -14.15 -8.21
N GLU A 149 -8.66 -14.74 -8.20
CA GLU A 149 -8.40 -16.08 -7.67
C GLU A 149 -8.78 -16.19 -6.19
N GLU A 150 -8.53 -15.15 -5.42
CA GLU A 150 -8.79 -15.08 -3.97
C GLU A 150 -10.23 -14.61 -3.64
N GLY A 151 -11.04 -14.28 -4.64
CA GLY A 151 -12.38 -13.75 -4.43
C GLY A 151 -12.41 -12.37 -3.79
N CYS A 152 -11.37 -11.57 -4.00
CA CYS A 152 -11.30 -10.18 -3.52
C CYS A 152 -12.11 -9.24 -4.40
N SER A 153 -12.78 -8.26 -3.81
CA SER A 153 -13.52 -7.22 -4.53
C SER A 153 -12.66 -6.02 -4.90
N ALA A 154 -11.51 -5.87 -4.26
CA ALA A 154 -10.61 -4.75 -4.46
C ALA A 154 -9.15 -5.13 -4.25
N ILE A 155 -8.26 -4.41 -4.95
CA ILE A 155 -6.85 -4.28 -4.59
C ILE A 155 -6.65 -2.97 -3.82
N VAL A 156 -5.82 -2.99 -2.79
CA VAL A 156 -5.58 -1.85 -1.91
C VAL A 156 -4.10 -1.51 -1.94
N LEU A 157 -3.80 -0.26 -2.28
CA LEU A 157 -2.45 0.22 -2.54
C LEU A 157 -2.04 1.29 -1.52
N GLY A 158 -0.76 1.31 -1.16
CA GLY A 158 -0.18 2.22 -0.17
C GLY A 158 0.17 3.62 -0.69
N HIS A 159 -0.43 4.09 -1.78
CA HIS A 159 -0.22 5.46 -2.23
C HIS A 159 -0.78 6.45 -1.21
N HIS A 160 0.03 7.43 -0.84
CA HIS A 160 -0.30 8.43 0.17
C HIS A 160 -0.60 9.81 -0.46
N ARG A 161 -0.92 10.80 0.40
CA ARG A 161 -1.26 12.16 -0.02
C ARG A 161 -0.23 12.77 -0.96
N ASP A 162 1.04 12.64 -0.62
CA ASP A 162 2.12 13.27 -1.37
C ASP A 162 2.30 12.62 -2.76
N ASP A 163 2.11 11.30 -2.90
CA ASP A 163 2.06 10.61 -4.20
C ASP A 163 0.97 11.18 -5.12
N ILE A 164 -0.20 11.46 -4.56
CA ILE A 164 -1.34 12.00 -5.29
C ILE A 164 -1.03 13.42 -5.78
N LEU A 165 -0.45 14.26 -4.91
CA LEU A 165 -0.03 15.62 -5.24
C LEU A 165 1.09 15.64 -6.27
N GLU A 166 2.13 14.85 -6.09
CA GLU A 166 3.24 14.73 -7.03
C GLU A 166 2.74 14.27 -8.41
N THR A 167 1.85 13.27 -8.46
CA THR A 167 1.27 12.79 -9.71
C THR A 167 0.44 13.85 -10.40
N PHE A 168 -0.33 14.64 -9.65
CA PHE A 168 -1.08 15.78 -10.18
C PHE A 168 -0.14 16.82 -10.79
N MET A 169 0.90 17.22 -10.09
CA MET A 169 1.86 18.22 -10.56
C MET A 169 2.64 17.72 -11.78
N MET A 170 3.05 16.46 -11.80
CA MET A 170 3.70 15.84 -12.95
C MET A 170 2.77 15.84 -14.19
N SER A 171 1.49 15.50 -13.99
CA SER A 171 0.51 15.51 -15.06
C SER A 171 0.28 16.91 -15.61
N LEU A 172 0.27 17.92 -14.75
CA LEU A 172 0.13 19.31 -15.12
C LEU A 172 1.34 19.83 -15.91
N PHE A 173 2.56 19.62 -15.38
CA PHE A 173 3.77 20.19 -15.98
C PHE A 173 4.26 19.46 -17.23
N HIS A 174 4.14 18.14 -17.27
CA HIS A 174 4.67 17.32 -18.35
C HIS A 174 3.61 16.81 -19.31
N GLY A 175 2.35 16.66 -18.85
CA GLY A 175 1.27 16.15 -19.65
C GLY A 175 0.24 17.20 -20.12
N GLY A 176 0.30 18.41 -19.59
CA GLY A 176 -0.73 19.44 -19.83
C GLY A 176 -2.14 19.00 -19.43
N LYS A 177 -2.28 18.07 -18.51
CA LYS A 177 -3.55 17.46 -18.10
C LYS A 177 -3.76 17.63 -16.60
N LEU A 178 -5.00 17.92 -16.22
CA LEU A 178 -5.45 17.90 -14.82
C LEU A 178 -5.84 16.47 -14.45
N ALA A 179 -4.86 15.61 -14.21
CA ALA A 179 -5.06 14.21 -13.85
C ALA A 179 -4.22 13.81 -12.63
N THR A 180 -4.77 12.93 -11.81
CA THR A 180 -4.07 12.36 -10.66
C THR A 180 -4.53 10.93 -10.39
N MET A 181 -4.05 10.33 -9.31
CA MET A 181 -4.49 9.02 -8.83
C MET A 181 -5.74 9.19 -7.95
N PRO A 182 -6.94 8.74 -8.37
CA PRO A 182 -8.11 8.82 -7.52
C PRO A 182 -7.99 7.85 -6.33
N PRO A 183 -8.52 8.21 -5.15
CA PRO A 183 -8.53 7.32 -3.98
C PRO A 183 -9.35 6.05 -4.17
N LYS A 184 -10.38 6.11 -5.02
CA LYS A 184 -11.22 4.98 -5.44
C LYS A 184 -11.37 4.98 -6.95
N LEU A 185 -11.11 3.84 -7.55
CA LEU A 185 -11.15 3.63 -9.00
C LEU A 185 -11.71 2.22 -9.28
N VAL A 186 -12.46 2.07 -10.34
CA VAL A 186 -12.81 0.76 -10.91
C VAL A 186 -11.80 0.43 -12.00
N ASN A 187 -11.35 -0.84 -12.08
CA ASN A 187 -10.44 -1.27 -13.14
C ASN A 187 -11.12 -1.22 -14.53
N ASP A 188 -10.33 -1.38 -15.58
CA ASP A 188 -10.83 -1.27 -16.97
C ASP A 188 -11.86 -2.37 -17.30
N GLU A 189 -11.77 -3.53 -16.67
CA GLU A 189 -12.73 -4.63 -16.84
C GLU A 189 -14.03 -4.42 -16.04
N GLY A 190 -14.06 -3.49 -15.11
CA GLY A 190 -15.25 -3.13 -14.33
C GLY A 190 -15.60 -4.09 -13.19
N ASP A 191 -14.72 -5.04 -12.87
CA ASP A 191 -14.98 -6.10 -11.88
C ASP A 191 -14.24 -5.95 -10.56
N LEU A 192 -13.22 -5.08 -10.49
CA LEU A 192 -12.41 -4.85 -9.30
C LEU A 192 -12.28 -3.36 -9.00
N PHE A 193 -12.29 -3.04 -7.72
CA PHE A 193 -11.92 -1.72 -7.25
C PHE A 193 -10.41 -1.61 -6.99
N VAL A 194 -9.90 -0.39 -7.10
CA VAL A 194 -8.56 0.00 -6.64
C VAL A 194 -8.75 1.06 -5.58
N TYR A 195 -8.29 0.79 -4.36
CA TYR A 195 -8.42 1.70 -3.24
C TYR A 195 -7.06 2.23 -2.78
N ARG A 196 -7.02 3.51 -2.37
CA ARG A 196 -5.86 4.18 -1.78
C ARG A 196 -6.25 4.83 -0.45
N PRO A 197 -6.37 4.04 0.62
CA PRO A 197 -6.86 4.55 1.90
C PRO A 197 -5.93 5.55 2.59
N LEU A 198 -4.63 5.58 2.20
CA LEU A 198 -3.68 6.57 2.70
C LEU A 198 -3.74 7.92 1.96
N ALA A 199 -4.77 8.16 1.14
CA ALA A 199 -4.89 9.39 0.34
C ALA A 199 -4.79 10.71 1.12
N HIS A 200 -5.12 10.71 2.41
CA HIS A 200 -5.02 11.87 3.31
C HIS A 200 -3.76 11.85 4.20
N VAL A 201 -3.01 10.76 4.21
CA VAL A 201 -1.85 10.57 5.09
C VAL A 201 -0.60 11.14 4.44
N ALA A 202 0.18 11.91 5.21
CA ALA A 202 1.45 12.44 4.74
C ALA A 202 2.53 11.36 4.67
N GLU A 203 3.42 11.44 3.68
CA GLU A 203 4.58 10.53 3.53
C GLU A 203 5.46 10.52 4.79
N GLU A 204 5.70 11.71 5.35
CA GLU A 204 6.51 11.86 6.57
C GLU A 204 5.93 11.09 7.76
N ASP A 205 4.60 11.05 7.88
CA ASP A 205 3.91 10.28 8.93
C ASP A 205 4.11 8.77 8.73
N CYS A 206 4.08 8.28 7.49
CA CYS A 206 4.39 6.88 7.18
C CYS A 206 5.83 6.53 7.56
N ALA A 207 6.80 7.39 7.23
CA ALA A 207 8.20 7.19 7.55
C ALA A 207 8.44 7.17 9.07
N LYS A 208 7.89 8.13 9.80
CA LYS A 208 7.99 8.20 11.28
C LYS A 208 7.33 7.00 11.95
N PHE A 209 6.18 6.57 11.46
CA PHE A 209 5.44 5.44 12.02
C PHE A 209 6.21 4.13 11.87
N THR A 210 6.67 3.79 10.68
CA THR A 210 7.39 2.53 10.42
C THR A 210 8.74 2.47 11.11
N ALA A 211 9.45 3.61 11.20
CA ALA A 211 10.69 3.72 11.96
C ALA A 211 10.45 3.49 13.45
N ALA A 212 9.43 4.12 14.04
CA ALA A 212 9.08 3.97 15.45
C ALA A 212 8.62 2.54 15.79
N MET A 213 7.93 1.86 14.87
CA MET A 213 7.49 0.47 15.00
C MET A 213 8.62 -0.54 14.71
N ASN A 214 9.76 -0.07 14.22
CA ASN A 214 10.88 -0.92 13.79
C ASN A 214 10.46 -2.01 12.78
N TYR A 215 9.60 -1.66 11.83
CA TYR A 215 9.19 -2.58 10.77
C TYR A 215 10.34 -2.83 9.80
N PRO A 216 10.44 -4.04 9.22
CA PRO A 216 11.54 -4.42 8.33
C PRO A 216 11.35 -3.83 6.92
N VAL A 217 11.49 -2.51 6.80
CA VAL A 217 11.31 -1.79 5.54
C VAL A 217 12.38 -2.19 4.53
N ILE A 218 11.96 -2.59 3.34
CA ILE A 218 12.82 -2.92 2.21
C ILE A 218 13.06 -1.63 1.40
N PRO A 219 14.30 -1.24 1.12
CA PRO A 219 14.60 -0.06 0.30
C PRO A 219 14.01 -0.18 -1.12
N CYS A 220 13.53 0.95 -1.67
CA CYS A 220 12.84 0.98 -2.96
C CYS A 220 13.77 1.26 -4.17
N ASP A 221 15.10 1.22 -3.98
CA ASP A 221 16.13 1.60 -4.95
C ASP A 221 16.68 0.43 -5.79
N LEU A 222 16.08 -0.75 -5.65
CA LEU A 222 16.58 -1.99 -6.28
C LEU A 222 16.49 -1.98 -7.82
N CYS A 223 15.68 -1.13 -8.44
CA CYS A 223 15.48 -1.16 -9.89
C CYS A 223 16.20 -0.04 -10.68
N GLY A 224 16.87 0.90 -10.03
CA GLY A 224 17.68 1.94 -10.68
C GLY A 224 16.93 2.85 -11.69
N SER A 225 15.61 3.01 -11.57
CA SER A 225 14.82 3.71 -12.57
C SER A 225 15.00 5.22 -12.57
N GLN A 226 15.07 5.83 -13.78
CA GLN A 226 15.26 7.28 -14.00
C GLN A 226 14.01 8.14 -13.74
N ASP A 227 12.84 7.55 -13.59
CA ASP A 227 11.60 8.28 -13.27
C ASP A 227 11.67 9.02 -11.90
N GLY A 228 12.67 8.67 -11.08
CA GLY A 228 12.94 9.34 -9.82
C GLY A 228 13.33 10.81 -9.95
N LEU A 229 13.99 11.23 -11.02
CA LEU A 229 14.53 12.60 -11.13
C LEU A 229 13.44 13.68 -11.26
N GLN A 230 12.48 13.49 -12.16
CA GLN A 230 11.38 14.44 -12.35
C GLN A 230 10.47 14.49 -11.11
N ARG A 231 10.19 13.32 -10.54
CA ARG A 231 9.41 13.23 -9.31
C ARG A 231 10.13 13.88 -8.12
N GLN A 232 11.44 13.70 -8.00
CA GLN A 232 12.25 14.36 -6.98
C GLN A 232 12.25 15.89 -7.13
N GLN A 233 12.31 16.43 -8.34
CA GLN A 233 12.20 17.86 -8.60
C GLN A 233 10.85 18.42 -8.17
N VAL A 234 9.76 17.73 -8.53
CA VAL A 234 8.41 18.13 -8.10
C VAL A 234 8.28 18.04 -6.57
N LYS A 235 8.80 16.98 -5.96
CA LYS A 235 8.81 16.82 -4.50
C LYS A 235 9.60 17.94 -3.80
N GLN A 236 10.73 18.31 -4.33
CA GLN A 236 11.54 19.42 -3.80
C GLN A 236 10.77 20.73 -3.89
N MET A 237 10.15 21.02 -5.03
CA MET A 237 9.34 22.21 -5.22
C MET A 237 8.12 22.29 -4.29
N LEU A 238 7.51 21.15 -3.95
CA LEU A 238 6.37 21.10 -3.03
C LEU A 238 6.77 21.27 -1.56
N ASN A 239 8.05 21.10 -1.23
CA ASN A 239 8.59 21.23 0.13
C ASN A 239 9.22 22.62 0.40
N GLU A 240 9.39 23.46 -0.61
CA GLU A 240 9.79 24.87 -0.52
C GLU A 240 8.57 25.78 -0.31
#